data_7745025d61ae9f7bd13e061ad919b58c
#
_entry.id   7745025d61ae9f7bd13e061ad919b58c
#
_cell.length_a   1.000
_cell.length_b   1.000
_cell.length_c   1.000
_cell.angle_alpha   90.00
_cell.angle_beta   90.00
_cell.angle_gamma   90.00
#
_symmetry.space_group_name_H-M   'P 1'
#
loop_
_entity.id
_entity.type
_entity.pdbx_description
1 polymer ?
#
loop_
_entity_poly.entity_id
_entity_poly.type
_entity_poly.pdbx_seq_one_letter_code
_entity_poly.pdbx_strand_id
1 'polypeptide(L)'
;MPLPTVVLRRLVSAGTALSALSALLAATAAAAAPQPLRFVLIPKVSHLWYDVVREGAEAAGAMIRQQTGRLTQIDYQPPARSEVELQAEILKEAIRSRPSGIMIDLLDAPRLRPLLEQARRQGIPVNLFDSEPPDGLPLTSIGNDFCKQARIASQRLVERLGGKGEVAIMQGVPTAPNHAIRVRCHQEVFARHPGIKVVATPIDQDSIAIAQQQALATMRLHPQLRGWVVADAGGGIGIGRALQTLGRAGQVQVVGIDDLPEMMQLIRAGVVDSTSATKPRAQGYWSILNLWQQGLSAPTIERIDTGIVVEGPASRGG
;
A
#
# COMPACT_ATOMS: atom_id res chain seq x y z
N MET A 1 -97.19 -0.49 -35.14
CA MET A 1 -96.01 -1.32 -35.48
C MET A 1 -94.78 -0.76 -34.85
N PRO A 2 -94.17 -1.50 -33.93
CA PRO A 2 -93.00 -0.97 -33.16
C PRO A 2 -91.72 -1.33 -33.90
N LEU A 3 -90.74 -0.38 -33.89
CA LEU A 3 -89.37 -0.58 -34.37
C LEU A 3 -88.48 -1.11 -33.16
N PRO A 4 -87.53 -1.97 -33.42
CA PRO A 4 -86.81 -2.71 -32.33
C PRO A 4 -85.69 -1.93 -31.71
N THR A 5 -85.62 -2.02 -30.40
CA THR A 5 -84.55 -1.62 -29.52
C THR A 5 -83.39 -2.62 -29.54
N VAL A 6 -82.37 -2.43 -30.34
CA VAL A 6 -81.10 -3.16 -30.23
C VAL A 6 -80.00 -2.28 -30.82
N VAL A 7 -79.29 -1.47 -30.10
CA VAL A 7 -77.85 -1.09 -30.23
C VAL A 7 -77.44 -0.19 -29.05
N LEU A 8 -77.16 -0.74 -27.91
CA LEU A 8 -76.41 -0.03 -26.88
C LEU A 8 -75.78 -1.01 -25.87
N ARG A 9 -74.96 -1.92 -26.34
CA ARG A 9 -74.21 -2.83 -25.45
C ARG A 9 -72.86 -3.28 -25.96
N ARG A 10 -72.06 -2.39 -26.58
CA ARG A 10 -70.66 -2.77 -26.97
C ARG A 10 -69.65 -1.63 -26.89
N LEU A 11 -69.74 -0.69 -25.96
CA LEU A 11 -68.74 0.37 -25.82
C LEU A 11 -68.14 0.52 -24.42
N VAL A 12 -68.35 -0.45 -23.50
CA VAL A 12 -67.83 -0.35 -22.12
C VAL A 12 -66.62 -1.28 -21.85
N SER A 13 -66.23 -2.17 -22.80
CA SER A 13 -65.16 -3.16 -22.57
C SER A 13 -63.76 -2.78 -23.14
N ALA A 14 -63.62 -1.65 -23.83
CA ALA A 14 -62.32 -1.23 -24.40
C ALA A 14 -61.51 -0.27 -23.50
N GLY A 15 -62.13 0.35 -22.50
CA GLY A 15 -61.48 1.34 -21.62
C GLY A 15 -60.66 0.72 -20.50
N THR A 16 -61.01 -0.48 -20.02
CA THR A 16 -60.36 -1.12 -18.86
C THR A 16 -59.10 -1.90 -19.23
N ALA A 17 -58.93 -2.32 -20.49
CA ALA A 17 -57.75 -3.02 -20.93
C ALA A 17 -56.52 -2.11 -21.17
N LEU A 18 -56.76 -0.84 -21.57
CA LEU A 18 -55.68 0.14 -21.78
C LEU A 18 -55.10 0.65 -20.44
N SER A 19 -55.92 0.77 -19.41
CA SER A 19 -55.48 1.24 -18.09
C SER A 19 -54.64 0.18 -17.34
N ALA A 20 -54.87 -1.09 -17.55
CA ALA A 20 -54.08 -2.21 -16.98
C ALA A 20 -52.71 -2.35 -17.63
N LEU A 21 -52.60 -2.09 -18.94
CA LEU A 21 -51.33 -2.19 -19.67
C LEU A 21 -50.39 -1.00 -19.33
N SER A 22 -50.92 0.20 -19.05
CA SER A 22 -50.14 1.35 -18.64
C SER A 22 -49.61 1.20 -17.19
N ALA A 23 -50.35 0.53 -16.31
CA ALA A 23 -49.90 0.24 -14.95
C ALA A 23 -48.81 -0.84 -14.89
N LEU A 24 -48.83 -1.81 -15.82
CA LEU A 24 -47.80 -2.85 -15.90
C LEU A 24 -46.47 -2.34 -16.49
N LEU A 25 -46.50 -1.34 -17.38
CA LEU A 25 -45.31 -0.69 -17.95
C LEU A 25 -44.65 0.32 -16.97
N ALA A 26 -45.39 0.87 -16.02
CA ALA A 26 -44.84 1.76 -14.97
C ALA A 26 -44.16 1.00 -13.81
N ALA A 27 -44.44 -0.31 -13.66
CA ALA A 27 -43.85 -1.13 -12.57
C ALA A 27 -42.47 -1.70 -12.91
N THR A 28 -41.95 -1.54 -14.12
CA THR A 28 -40.70 -2.19 -14.58
C THR A 28 -39.47 -1.28 -14.59
N ALA A 29 -39.54 -0.04 -14.10
CA ALA A 29 -38.43 0.90 -14.16
C ALA A 29 -38.01 1.50 -12.80
N ALA A 30 -38.23 0.79 -11.71
CA ALA A 30 -37.40 1.02 -10.53
C ALA A 30 -36.04 0.33 -10.80
N ALA A 31 -35.16 0.99 -11.56
CA ALA A 31 -33.78 0.55 -11.70
C ALA A 31 -33.23 0.39 -10.28
N ALA A 32 -32.94 -0.84 -9.87
CA ALA A 32 -32.34 -1.08 -8.57
C ALA A 32 -31.13 -0.16 -8.44
N ALA A 33 -31.07 0.60 -7.33
CA ALA A 33 -29.95 1.49 -7.09
C ALA A 33 -28.63 0.69 -7.28
N PRO A 34 -27.65 1.23 -7.99
CA PRO A 34 -26.43 0.50 -8.26
C PRO A 34 -25.78 0.08 -6.95
N GLN A 35 -25.44 -1.21 -6.84
CA GLN A 35 -24.83 -1.77 -5.63
C GLN A 35 -23.58 -0.98 -5.24
N PRO A 36 -23.38 -0.70 -3.94
CA PRO A 36 -22.19 -0.03 -3.45
C PRO A 36 -20.91 -0.78 -3.88
N LEU A 37 -19.87 -0.04 -4.18
CA LEU A 37 -18.53 -0.57 -4.36
C LEU A 37 -17.85 -0.66 -2.98
N ARG A 38 -17.38 -1.85 -2.62
CA ARG A 38 -16.65 -2.07 -1.39
C ARG A 38 -15.26 -2.62 -1.70
N PHE A 39 -14.22 -1.88 -1.31
CA PHE A 39 -12.83 -2.29 -1.48
C PHE A 39 -12.21 -2.55 -0.12
N VAL A 40 -11.43 -3.64 -0.01
CA VAL A 40 -10.73 -3.99 1.22
C VAL A 40 -9.25 -3.63 1.07
N LEU A 41 -8.72 -2.85 2.03
CA LEU A 41 -7.32 -2.47 2.12
C LEU A 41 -6.65 -3.23 3.27
N ILE A 42 -5.67 -4.08 2.96
CA ILE A 42 -4.95 -4.93 3.91
C ILE A 42 -3.46 -4.55 3.92
N PRO A 43 -2.98 -3.79 4.91
CA PRO A 43 -1.56 -3.47 5.06
C PRO A 43 -0.79 -4.59 5.76
N LYS A 44 0.53 -4.40 5.97
CA LYS A 44 1.35 -5.31 6.80
C LYS A 44 1.09 -5.14 8.28
N VAL A 45 0.82 -3.91 8.70
CA VAL A 45 0.56 -3.52 10.09
C VAL A 45 -0.11 -2.15 10.09
N SER A 46 -0.54 -1.64 11.25
CA SER A 46 -1.04 -0.26 11.36
C SER A 46 0.08 0.71 11.73
N HIS A 47 0.35 1.70 10.86
CA HIS A 47 1.16 2.88 11.18
C HIS A 47 0.88 4.04 10.19
N LEU A 48 1.41 5.24 10.48
CA LEU A 48 1.09 6.48 9.75
C LEU A 48 1.28 6.41 8.22
N TRP A 49 2.24 5.64 7.73
CA TRP A 49 2.44 5.49 6.29
C TRP A 49 1.20 4.87 5.62
N TYR A 50 0.60 3.84 6.25
CA TYR A 50 -0.62 3.21 5.75
C TYR A 50 -1.86 4.08 5.91
N ASP A 51 -1.89 5.00 6.89
CA ASP A 51 -2.96 5.99 6.98
C ASP A 51 -2.97 6.91 5.75
N VAL A 52 -1.79 7.31 5.25
CA VAL A 52 -1.66 8.10 4.01
C VAL A 52 -2.07 7.29 2.77
N VAL A 53 -1.79 5.97 2.73
CA VAL A 53 -2.32 5.07 1.68
C VAL A 53 -3.85 5.05 1.72
N ARG A 54 -4.43 4.88 2.90
CA ARG A 54 -5.89 4.90 3.11
C ARG A 54 -6.52 6.20 2.63
N GLU A 55 -5.96 7.36 2.97
CA GLU A 55 -6.44 8.66 2.48
C GLU A 55 -6.44 8.75 0.94
N GLY A 56 -5.41 8.19 0.29
CA GLY A 56 -5.36 8.08 -1.17
C GLY A 56 -6.48 7.20 -1.73
N ALA A 57 -6.72 6.05 -1.10
CA ALA A 57 -7.78 5.12 -1.46
C ALA A 57 -9.18 5.76 -1.30
N GLU A 58 -9.41 6.47 -0.20
CA GLU A 58 -10.65 7.20 0.08
C GLU A 58 -10.89 8.32 -0.96
N ALA A 59 -9.82 9.04 -1.36
CA ALA A 59 -9.90 10.07 -2.39
C ALA A 59 -10.31 9.48 -3.75
N ALA A 60 -9.77 8.32 -4.14
CA ALA A 60 -10.19 7.62 -5.36
C ALA A 60 -11.65 7.15 -5.26
N GLY A 61 -12.06 6.62 -4.10
CA GLY A 61 -13.44 6.24 -3.83
C GLY A 61 -14.41 7.41 -3.96
N ALA A 62 -14.04 8.58 -3.45
CA ALA A 62 -14.82 9.81 -3.58
C ALA A 62 -14.95 10.24 -5.06
N MET A 63 -13.87 10.15 -5.83
CA MET A 63 -13.89 10.44 -7.27
C MET A 63 -14.81 9.48 -8.03
N ILE A 64 -14.71 8.16 -7.78
CA ILE A 64 -15.60 7.15 -8.40
C ILE A 64 -17.07 7.46 -8.08
N ARG A 65 -17.38 7.80 -6.82
CA ARG A 65 -18.74 8.19 -6.41
C ARG A 65 -19.22 9.43 -7.16
N GLN A 66 -18.37 10.43 -7.30
CA GLN A 66 -18.70 11.65 -8.04
C GLN A 66 -19.00 11.36 -9.52
N GLN A 67 -18.24 10.50 -10.15
CA GLN A 67 -18.37 10.17 -11.57
C GLN A 67 -19.53 9.22 -11.88
N THR A 68 -19.87 8.32 -10.96
CA THR A 68 -20.80 7.21 -11.24
C THR A 68 -22.08 7.26 -10.41
N GLY A 69 -22.15 8.08 -9.37
CA GLY A 69 -23.24 8.07 -8.39
C GLY A 69 -23.22 6.85 -7.44
N ARG A 70 -22.29 5.88 -7.61
CA ARG A 70 -22.20 4.68 -6.78
C ARG A 70 -21.52 5.00 -5.45
N LEU A 71 -22.13 4.57 -4.35
CA LEU A 71 -21.45 4.61 -3.05
C LEU A 71 -20.18 3.74 -3.11
N THR A 72 -19.11 4.27 -2.53
CA THR A 72 -17.81 3.59 -2.47
C THR A 72 -17.33 3.59 -1.02
N GLN A 73 -17.00 2.40 -0.51
CA GLN A 73 -16.51 2.18 0.84
C GLN A 73 -15.11 1.58 0.78
N ILE A 74 -14.22 2.07 1.62
CA ILE A 74 -12.86 1.53 1.82
C ILE A 74 -12.81 0.91 3.20
N ASP A 75 -12.69 -0.42 3.27
CA ASP A 75 -12.55 -1.18 4.51
C ASP A 75 -11.06 -1.36 4.83
N TYR A 76 -10.54 -0.57 5.74
CA TYR A 76 -9.16 -0.66 6.20
C TYR A 76 -9.02 -1.72 7.28
N GLN A 77 -8.27 -2.78 7.01
CA GLN A 77 -8.16 -3.96 7.87
C GLN A 77 -6.68 -4.32 8.17
N PRO A 78 -6.00 -3.55 9.03
CA PRO A 78 -4.63 -3.84 9.43
C PRO A 78 -4.57 -5.02 10.40
N PRO A 79 -3.59 -5.95 10.24
CA PRO A 79 -3.29 -6.90 11.28
C PRO A 79 -2.71 -6.17 12.51
N ALA A 80 -2.93 -6.75 13.70
CA ALA A 80 -2.47 -6.16 14.96
C ALA A 80 -0.93 -6.13 15.08
N ARG A 81 -0.26 -7.06 14.39
CA ARG A 81 1.21 -7.18 14.29
C ARG A 81 1.57 -7.65 12.89
N SER A 82 2.83 -7.41 12.47
CA SER A 82 3.36 -7.87 11.18
C SER A 82 3.58 -9.39 11.17
N GLU A 83 2.49 -10.15 11.33
CA GLU A 83 2.46 -11.63 11.32
C GLU A 83 1.63 -12.13 10.14
N VAL A 84 2.21 -13.02 9.34
CA VAL A 84 1.58 -13.51 8.11
C VAL A 84 0.30 -14.30 8.39
N GLU A 85 0.21 -15.00 9.51
CA GLU A 85 -0.99 -15.73 9.95
C GLU A 85 -2.17 -14.78 10.15
N LEU A 86 -1.94 -13.65 10.81
CA LEU A 86 -2.99 -12.64 11.02
C LEU A 86 -3.42 -12.01 9.69
N GLN A 87 -2.47 -11.70 8.81
CA GLN A 87 -2.79 -11.16 7.48
C GLN A 87 -3.55 -12.20 6.63
N ALA A 88 -3.19 -13.47 6.72
CA ALA A 88 -3.88 -14.56 6.02
C ALA A 88 -5.34 -14.70 6.46
N GLU A 89 -5.63 -14.61 7.77
CA GLU A 89 -7.00 -14.67 8.27
C GLU A 89 -7.83 -13.46 7.80
N ILE A 90 -7.26 -12.26 7.81
CA ILE A 90 -7.91 -11.06 7.28
C ILE A 90 -8.21 -11.23 5.78
N LEU A 91 -7.23 -11.74 5.01
CA LEU A 91 -7.42 -11.98 3.57
C LEU A 91 -8.49 -13.05 3.29
N LYS A 92 -8.55 -14.12 4.08
CA LYS A 92 -9.62 -15.14 3.98
C LYS A 92 -11.00 -14.53 4.21
N GLU A 93 -11.13 -13.69 5.25
CA GLU A 93 -12.40 -13.00 5.54
C GLU A 93 -12.79 -12.02 4.43
N ALA A 94 -11.82 -11.25 3.94
CA ALA A 94 -12.03 -10.37 2.79
C ALA A 94 -12.55 -11.14 1.57
N ILE A 95 -11.96 -12.29 1.23
CA ILE A 95 -12.41 -13.15 0.12
C ILE A 95 -13.84 -13.67 0.35
N ARG A 96 -14.16 -14.15 1.58
CA ARG A 96 -15.51 -14.62 1.91
C ARG A 96 -16.57 -13.55 1.73
N SER A 97 -16.24 -12.32 2.05
CA SER A 97 -17.16 -11.18 1.95
C SER A 97 -17.42 -10.68 0.53
N ARG A 98 -16.74 -11.23 -0.47
CA ARG A 98 -16.86 -10.88 -1.91
C ARG A 98 -16.87 -9.37 -2.18
N PRO A 99 -15.79 -8.65 -1.87
CA PRO A 99 -15.72 -7.22 -2.14
C PRO A 99 -15.60 -6.93 -3.64
N SER A 100 -15.75 -5.68 -4.02
CA SER A 100 -15.50 -5.20 -5.39
C SER A 100 -14.01 -5.27 -5.78
N GLY A 101 -13.11 -5.39 -4.80
CA GLY A 101 -11.69 -5.62 -4.99
C GLY A 101 -10.93 -5.60 -3.67
N ILE A 102 -9.72 -6.16 -3.70
CA ILE A 102 -8.80 -6.23 -2.57
C ILE A 102 -7.47 -5.59 -2.97
N MET A 103 -6.96 -4.65 -2.18
CA MET A 103 -5.58 -4.18 -2.25
C MET A 103 -4.82 -4.63 -1.00
N ILE A 104 -3.64 -5.21 -1.20
CA ILE A 104 -2.86 -5.82 -0.11
C ILE A 104 -1.36 -5.56 -0.28
N ASP A 105 -0.68 -5.25 0.84
CA ASP A 105 0.78 -5.22 0.94
C ASP A 105 1.24 -6.50 1.65
N LEU A 106 1.98 -7.36 0.95
CA LEU A 106 2.24 -8.73 1.37
C LEU A 106 3.31 -8.81 2.46
N LEU A 107 3.00 -9.54 3.55
CA LEU A 107 4.00 -9.97 4.55
C LEU A 107 4.83 -11.16 4.07
N ASP A 108 4.25 -12.04 3.25
CA ASP A 108 4.92 -13.23 2.73
C ASP A 108 4.23 -13.67 1.43
N ALA A 109 4.88 -13.41 0.29
CA ALA A 109 4.28 -13.68 -1.01
C ALA A 109 4.06 -15.19 -1.26
N PRO A 110 5.01 -16.11 -1.00
CA PRO A 110 4.79 -17.54 -1.11
C PRO A 110 3.63 -18.07 -0.26
N ARG A 111 3.57 -17.68 1.01
CA ARG A 111 2.57 -18.19 1.95
C ARG A 111 1.15 -17.67 1.67
N LEU A 112 1.03 -16.44 1.15
CA LEU A 112 -0.25 -15.83 0.80
C LEU A 112 -0.73 -16.20 -0.61
N ARG A 113 0.15 -16.73 -1.47
CA ARG A 113 -0.16 -17.12 -2.85
C ARG A 113 -1.46 -17.94 -2.99
N PRO A 114 -1.71 -19.01 -2.19
CA PRO A 114 -2.92 -19.83 -2.36
C PRO A 114 -4.22 -19.02 -2.19
N LEU A 115 -4.21 -18.04 -1.27
CA LEU A 115 -5.35 -17.15 -1.02
C LEU A 115 -5.53 -16.13 -2.16
N LEU A 116 -4.43 -15.58 -2.68
CA LEU A 116 -4.47 -14.68 -3.84
C LEU A 116 -5.03 -15.40 -5.08
N GLU A 117 -4.61 -16.63 -5.31
CA GLU A 117 -5.17 -17.48 -6.37
C GLU A 117 -6.65 -17.80 -6.14
N GLN A 118 -7.05 -18.05 -4.89
CA GLN A 118 -8.46 -18.27 -4.52
C GLN A 118 -9.31 -17.03 -4.85
N ALA A 119 -8.88 -15.83 -4.46
CA ALA A 119 -9.57 -14.59 -4.78
C ALA A 119 -9.78 -14.45 -6.30
N ARG A 120 -8.72 -14.67 -7.09
CA ARG A 120 -8.78 -14.61 -8.56
C ARG A 120 -9.75 -15.63 -9.15
N ARG A 121 -9.70 -16.91 -8.69
CA ARG A 121 -10.65 -17.94 -9.14
C ARG A 121 -12.12 -17.58 -8.84
N GLN A 122 -12.35 -16.79 -7.80
CA GLN A 122 -13.68 -16.28 -7.46
C GLN A 122 -14.06 -15.00 -8.20
N GLY A 123 -13.20 -14.51 -9.10
CA GLY A 123 -13.44 -13.30 -9.89
C GLY A 123 -13.29 -12.00 -9.07
N ILE A 124 -12.64 -12.05 -7.90
CA ILE A 124 -12.38 -10.86 -7.08
C ILE A 124 -11.11 -10.18 -7.61
N PRO A 125 -11.16 -8.92 -8.08
CA PRO A 125 -9.98 -8.17 -8.45
C PRO A 125 -9.02 -8.00 -7.27
N VAL A 126 -7.72 -8.22 -7.49
CA VAL A 126 -6.68 -8.07 -6.47
C VAL A 126 -5.53 -7.25 -7.02
N ASN A 127 -5.13 -6.20 -6.29
CA ASN A 127 -3.92 -5.45 -6.51
C ASN A 127 -2.96 -5.60 -5.33
N LEU A 128 -1.68 -5.54 -5.63
CA LEU A 128 -0.65 -5.36 -4.64
C LEU A 128 -0.24 -3.88 -4.59
N PHE A 129 -0.11 -3.32 -3.42
CA PHE A 129 0.52 -2.00 -3.24
C PHE A 129 1.79 -2.17 -2.39
N ASP A 130 2.80 -1.38 -2.66
CA ASP A 130 4.13 -1.47 -2.05
C ASP A 130 4.69 -2.91 -1.95
N SER A 131 4.34 -3.78 -2.92
CA SER A 131 4.69 -5.20 -2.90
C SER A 131 4.80 -5.76 -4.32
N GLU A 132 5.67 -6.75 -4.52
CA GLU A 132 5.77 -7.50 -5.77
C GLU A 132 4.90 -8.77 -5.71
N PRO A 133 4.33 -9.20 -6.85
CA PRO A 133 3.54 -10.41 -6.90
C PRO A 133 4.39 -11.67 -6.69
N PRO A 134 3.78 -12.76 -6.17
CA PRO A 134 4.42 -14.07 -6.21
C PRO A 134 4.75 -14.48 -7.65
N ASP A 135 5.89 -15.17 -7.84
CA ASP A 135 6.37 -15.57 -9.17
C ASP A 135 5.29 -16.26 -10.00
N GLY A 136 5.08 -15.77 -11.23
CA GLY A 136 4.10 -16.32 -12.16
C GLY A 136 2.63 -16.08 -11.81
N LEU A 137 2.31 -15.29 -10.78
CA LEU A 137 0.95 -14.86 -10.47
C LEU A 137 0.72 -13.45 -11.03
N PRO A 138 -0.04 -13.28 -12.14
CA PRO A 138 -0.23 -11.99 -12.78
C PRO A 138 -1.20 -11.11 -11.97
N LEU A 139 -0.66 -10.36 -11.03
CA LEU A 139 -1.35 -9.33 -10.24
C LEU A 139 -0.72 -7.97 -10.53
N THR A 140 -1.55 -6.92 -10.53
CA THR A 140 -1.03 -5.56 -10.65
C THR A 140 -0.25 -5.17 -9.39
N SER A 141 0.99 -4.73 -9.57
CA SER A 141 1.82 -4.11 -8.52
C SER A 141 1.78 -2.59 -8.66
N ILE A 142 1.47 -1.90 -7.56
CA ILE A 142 1.42 -0.43 -7.50
C ILE A 142 2.37 0.03 -6.41
N GLY A 143 3.47 0.65 -6.82
CA GLY A 143 4.55 1.01 -5.90
C GLY A 143 5.66 1.76 -6.64
N ASN A 144 6.87 1.59 -6.17
CA ASN A 144 8.07 2.13 -6.78
C ASN A 144 9.07 1.00 -7.09
N ASP A 145 10.16 1.32 -7.76
CA ASP A 145 11.29 0.41 -7.89
C ASP A 145 12.05 0.33 -6.55
N PHE A 146 11.79 -0.74 -5.78
CA PHE A 146 12.38 -0.95 -4.46
C PHE A 146 13.89 -1.08 -4.49
N CYS A 147 14.42 -1.70 -5.56
CA CYS A 147 15.87 -1.85 -5.73
C CYS A 147 16.53 -0.50 -6.05
N LYS A 148 15.93 0.31 -6.93
CA LYS A 148 16.41 1.66 -7.22
C LYS A 148 16.39 2.53 -5.96
N GLN A 149 15.34 2.44 -5.14
CA GLN A 149 15.22 3.16 -3.87
C GLN A 149 16.36 2.79 -2.92
N ALA A 150 16.62 1.49 -2.71
CA ALA A 150 17.71 1.01 -1.89
C ALA A 150 19.08 1.43 -2.41
N ARG A 151 19.30 1.40 -3.74
CA ARG A 151 20.55 1.85 -4.36
C ARG A 151 20.80 3.34 -4.13
N ILE A 152 19.77 4.18 -4.27
CA ILE A 152 19.87 5.63 -3.97
C ILE A 152 20.31 5.83 -2.52
N ALA A 153 19.66 5.17 -1.56
CA ALA A 153 19.98 5.29 -0.15
C ALA A 153 21.39 4.79 0.18
N SER A 154 21.78 3.62 -0.35
CA SER A 154 23.11 3.06 -0.11
C SER A 154 24.21 3.90 -0.73
N GLN A 155 24.03 4.37 -1.95
CA GLN A 155 25.01 5.23 -2.63
C GLN A 155 25.21 6.53 -1.84
N ARG A 156 24.11 7.13 -1.37
CA ARG A 156 24.18 8.31 -0.50
C ARG A 156 24.97 8.03 0.79
N LEU A 157 24.74 6.87 1.45
CA LEU A 157 25.49 6.50 2.64
C LEU A 157 26.99 6.32 2.33
N VAL A 158 27.34 5.64 1.23
CA VAL A 158 28.74 5.46 0.79
C VAL A 158 29.42 6.81 0.60
N GLU A 159 28.77 7.78 -0.07
CA GLU A 159 29.26 9.14 -0.25
C GLU A 159 29.52 9.85 1.08
N ARG A 160 28.53 9.79 2.02
CA ARG A 160 28.64 10.39 3.34
C ARG A 160 29.77 9.82 4.19
N LEU A 161 30.11 8.54 3.97
CA LEU A 161 31.19 7.86 4.70
C LEU A 161 32.57 7.95 4.00
N GLY A 162 32.63 8.55 2.79
CA GLY A 162 33.86 8.57 2.00
C GLY A 162 34.32 7.20 1.56
N GLY A 163 33.36 6.29 1.31
CA GLY A 163 33.60 4.94 0.80
C GLY A 163 34.13 3.92 1.81
N LYS A 164 34.18 4.22 3.11
CA LYS A 164 34.76 3.33 4.14
C LYS A 164 34.06 3.41 5.49
N GLY A 165 33.96 2.29 6.18
CA GLY A 165 33.42 2.20 7.55
C GLY A 165 32.50 1.01 7.75
N GLU A 166 32.17 0.74 9.00
CA GLU A 166 31.16 -0.25 9.37
C GLU A 166 29.76 0.32 9.21
N VAL A 167 28.88 -0.46 8.58
CA VAL A 167 27.47 -0.09 8.36
C VAL A 167 26.54 -1.21 8.80
N ALA A 168 25.29 -0.86 9.08
CA ALA A 168 24.25 -1.83 9.33
C ALA A 168 23.01 -1.54 8.47
N ILE A 169 22.19 -2.57 8.27
CA ILE A 169 20.94 -2.51 7.49
C ILE A 169 19.82 -2.90 8.43
N MET A 170 18.88 -1.99 8.74
CA MET A 170 17.64 -2.35 9.44
C MET A 170 16.69 -3.00 8.45
N GLN A 171 16.25 -4.23 8.75
CA GLN A 171 15.67 -5.09 7.72
C GLN A 171 14.15 -4.99 7.57
N GLY A 172 13.42 -4.57 8.57
CA GLY A 172 11.95 -4.65 8.54
C GLY A 172 11.46 -6.09 8.74
N VAL A 173 10.52 -6.53 7.91
CA VAL A 173 10.00 -7.90 7.87
C VAL A 173 10.72 -8.69 6.77
N PRO A 174 11.52 -9.71 7.09
CA PRO A 174 12.39 -10.41 6.11
C PRO A 174 11.64 -11.10 4.97
N THR A 175 10.40 -11.55 5.20
CA THR A 175 9.57 -12.24 4.21
C THR A 175 8.75 -11.30 3.33
N ALA A 176 8.64 -10.02 3.71
CA ALA A 176 7.94 -9.02 2.91
C ALA A 176 8.74 -8.70 1.63
N PRO A 177 8.13 -8.83 0.43
CA PRO A 177 8.85 -8.72 -0.85
C PRO A 177 9.64 -7.42 -1.02
N ASN A 178 9.04 -6.28 -0.70
CA ASN A 178 9.68 -4.97 -0.81
C ASN A 178 10.88 -4.84 0.15
N HIS A 179 10.76 -5.29 1.41
CA HIS A 179 11.84 -5.26 2.38
C HIS A 179 13.00 -6.17 1.96
N ALA A 180 12.71 -7.40 1.55
CA ALA A 180 13.71 -8.35 1.07
C ALA A 180 14.48 -7.82 -0.15
N ILE A 181 13.78 -7.20 -1.12
CA ILE A 181 14.39 -6.58 -2.29
C ILE A 181 15.29 -5.42 -1.88
N ARG A 182 14.83 -4.53 -1.00
CA ARG A 182 15.64 -3.38 -0.52
C ARG A 182 16.91 -3.87 0.18
N VAL A 183 16.80 -4.84 1.10
CA VAL A 183 17.99 -5.41 1.81
C VAL A 183 19.00 -5.99 0.83
N ARG A 184 18.55 -6.83 -0.11
CA ARG A 184 19.42 -7.39 -1.14
C ARG A 184 20.14 -6.30 -1.94
N CYS A 185 19.41 -5.28 -2.39
CA CYS A 185 19.98 -4.21 -3.19
C CYS A 185 20.92 -3.28 -2.39
N HIS A 186 20.69 -3.08 -1.09
CA HIS A 186 21.65 -2.45 -0.19
C HIS A 186 22.96 -3.24 -0.13
N GLN A 187 22.86 -4.57 0.08
CA GLN A 187 24.03 -5.47 0.12
C GLN A 187 24.79 -5.46 -1.20
N GLU A 188 24.10 -5.48 -2.36
CA GLU A 188 24.72 -5.39 -3.69
C GLU A 188 25.53 -4.11 -3.88
N VAL A 189 25.04 -2.96 -3.38
CA VAL A 189 25.78 -1.69 -3.46
C VAL A 189 27.02 -1.77 -2.56
N PHE A 190 26.88 -2.15 -1.31
CA PHE A 190 27.99 -2.21 -0.36
C PHE A 190 29.07 -3.20 -0.80
N ALA A 191 28.72 -4.34 -1.42
CA ALA A 191 29.68 -5.31 -1.95
C ALA A 191 30.60 -4.72 -3.06
N ARG A 192 30.18 -3.64 -3.74
CA ARG A 192 31.00 -2.93 -4.73
C ARG A 192 31.95 -1.90 -4.12
N HIS A 193 31.87 -1.68 -2.80
CA HIS A 193 32.69 -0.73 -2.06
C HIS A 193 33.51 -1.46 -0.98
N PRO A 194 34.72 -1.97 -1.30
CA PRO A 194 35.50 -2.81 -0.38
C PRO A 194 35.83 -2.17 0.98
N GLY A 195 35.80 -0.85 1.06
CA GLY A 195 35.99 -0.12 2.31
C GLY A 195 34.75 -0.09 3.22
N ILE A 196 33.58 -0.48 2.73
CA ILE A 196 32.35 -0.58 3.49
C ILE A 196 32.17 -2.02 3.99
N LYS A 197 31.91 -2.17 5.29
CA LYS A 197 31.69 -3.48 5.91
C LYS A 197 30.30 -3.52 6.55
N VAL A 198 29.41 -4.36 6.05
CA VAL A 198 28.12 -4.65 6.71
C VAL A 198 28.38 -5.54 7.91
N VAL A 199 28.14 -5.03 9.13
CA VAL A 199 28.41 -5.72 10.39
C VAL A 199 27.16 -6.28 11.05
N ALA A 200 25.97 -5.79 10.69
CA ALA A 200 24.71 -6.27 11.25
C ALA A 200 23.54 -6.02 10.30
N THR A 201 22.53 -6.90 10.40
CA THR A 201 21.24 -6.76 9.70
C THR A 201 20.11 -7.10 10.68
N PRO A 202 19.88 -6.23 11.69
CA PRO A 202 18.84 -6.45 12.68
C PRO A 202 17.45 -6.32 12.06
N ILE A 203 16.46 -6.97 12.69
CA ILE A 203 15.07 -7.06 12.26
C ILE A 203 14.21 -6.25 13.21
N ASP A 204 13.37 -5.35 12.70
CA ASP A 204 12.51 -4.50 13.52
C ASP A 204 11.00 -4.79 13.36
N GLN A 205 10.63 -5.72 12.48
CA GLN A 205 9.23 -6.12 12.27
C GLN A 205 8.32 -4.95 11.82
N ASP A 206 8.87 -3.96 11.12
CA ASP A 206 8.16 -2.74 10.70
C ASP A 206 7.61 -1.94 11.92
N SER A 207 8.40 -1.92 13.01
CA SER A 207 8.05 -1.29 14.29
C SER A 207 9.12 -0.30 14.73
N ILE A 208 8.76 0.97 14.86
CA ILE A 208 9.65 2.04 15.35
C ILE A 208 10.26 1.69 16.72
N ALA A 209 9.47 1.11 17.63
CA ALA A 209 9.94 0.77 18.97
C ALA A 209 10.98 -0.36 18.93
N ILE A 210 10.76 -1.39 18.12
CA ILE A 210 11.72 -2.49 17.95
C ILE A 210 12.96 -1.98 17.21
N ALA A 211 12.81 -1.14 16.20
CA ALA A 211 13.92 -0.51 15.49
C ALA A 211 14.83 0.26 16.45
N GLN A 212 14.26 1.03 17.39
CA GLN A 212 15.04 1.73 18.41
C GLN A 212 15.81 0.77 19.33
N GLN A 213 15.16 -0.31 19.80
CA GLN A 213 15.80 -1.33 20.63
C GLN A 213 16.94 -2.02 19.90
N GLN A 214 16.71 -2.44 18.65
CA GLN A 214 17.70 -3.10 17.80
C GLN A 214 18.88 -2.17 17.48
N ALA A 215 18.62 -0.90 17.21
CA ALA A 215 19.66 0.09 16.96
C ALA A 215 20.55 0.31 18.21
N LEU A 216 19.94 0.44 19.39
CA LEU A 216 20.69 0.54 20.66
C LEU A 216 21.57 -0.68 20.90
N ALA A 217 21.04 -1.89 20.70
CA ALA A 217 21.77 -3.14 20.86
C ALA A 217 22.94 -3.25 19.85
N THR A 218 22.66 -2.98 18.58
CA THR A 218 23.67 -3.04 17.50
C THR A 218 24.80 -2.05 17.75
N MET A 219 24.50 -0.81 18.11
CA MET A 219 25.55 0.21 18.37
C MET A 219 26.37 -0.07 19.61
N ARG A 220 25.87 -0.82 20.59
CA ARG A 220 26.67 -1.33 21.73
C ARG A 220 27.62 -2.45 21.32
N LEU A 221 27.16 -3.37 20.45
CA LEU A 221 27.98 -4.48 19.95
C LEU A 221 29.01 -4.02 18.91
N HIS A 222 28.71 -2.97 18.17
CA HIS A 222 29.55 -2.40 17.13
C HIS A 222 29.84 -0.92 17.40
N PRO A 223 30.73 -0.58 18.36
CA PRO A 223 31.01 0.81 18.74
C PRO A 223 31.61 1.64 17.60
N GLN A 224 32.23 0.98 16.60
CA GLN A 224 32.81 1.60 15.41
C GLN A 224 31.79 1.82 14.27
N LEU A 225 30.50 1.48 14.49
CA LEU A 225 29.46 1.65 13.48
C LEU A 225 29.36 3.11 13.06
N ARG A 226 29.45 3.35 11.74
CA ARG A 226 29.47 4.66 11.10
C ARG A 226 28.19 5.00 10.35
N GLY A 227 27.40 4.00 9.96
CA GLY A 227 26.23 4.26 9.14
C GLY A 227 25.12 3.22 9.16
N TRP A 228 23.91 3.68 8.79
CA TRP A 228 22.71 2.87 8.66
C TRP A 228 21.98 3.16 7.36
N VAL A 229 21.43 2.09 6.76
CA VAL A 229 20.31 2.15 5.83
C VAL A 229 19.17 1.29 6.34
N VAL A 230 17.96 1.48 5.82
CA VAL A 230 16.76 0.82 6.31
C VAL A 230 15.92 0.26 5.15
N ALA A 231 15.10 -0.74 5.42
CA ALA A 231 14.21 -1.36 4.43
C ALA A 231 12.74 -0.98 4.58
N ASP A 232 12.37 -0.23 5.64
CA ASP A 232 11.00 0.16 5.99
C ASP A 232 10.94 1.59 6.55
N ALA A 233 9.71 2.13 6.69
CA ALA A 233 9.46 3.50 7.12
C ALA A 233 9.78 3.75 8.61
N GLY A 234 9.66 2.71 9.45
CA GLY A 234 9.88 2.81 10.91
C GLY A 234 11.33 2.79 11.32
N GLY A 235 12.15 2.05 10.57
CA GLY A 235 13.56 1.78 10.90
C GLY A 235 14.40 3.02 11.12
N GLY A 236 14.32 3.98 10.20
CA GLY A 236 15.09 5.22 10.29
C GLY A 236 14.70 6.10 11.46
N ILE A 237 13.43 6.13 11.83
CA ILE A 237 12.91 6.86 12.99
C ILE A 237 13.44 6.22 14.28
N GLY A 238 13.33 4.89 14.41
CA GLY A 238 13.86 4.16 15.57
C GLY A 238 15.36 4.33 15.75
N ILE A 239 16.13 4.27 14.65
CA ILE A 239 17.59 4.56 14.69
C ILE A 239 17.86 6.00 15.14
N GLY A 240 17.12 6.99 14.61
CA GLY A 240 17.25 8.38 15.00
C GLY A 240 17.03 8.61 16.51
N ARG A 241 15.98 8.00 17.08
CA ARG A 241 15.70 8.01 18.52
C ARG A 241 16.84 7.36 19.32
N ALA A 242 17.38 6.25 18.83
CA ALA A 242 18.52 5.57 19.48
C ALA A 242 19.78 6.44 19.46
N LEU A 243 20.07 7.14 18.36
CA LEU A 243 21.20 8.09 18.27
C LEU A 243 21.06 9.26 19.22
N GLN A 244 19.86 9.82 19.38
CA GLN A 244 19.59 10.86 20.37
C GLN A 244 19.81 10.35 21.79
N THR A 245 19.31 9.15 22.10
CA THR A 245 19.48 8.50 23.43
C THR A 245 20.96 8.28 23.77
N LEU A 246 21.79 7.93 22.77
CA LEU A 246 23.23 7.67 22.96
C LEU A 246 24.12 8.92 22.83
N GLY A 247 23.57 10.08 22.50
CA GLY A 247 24.34 11.28 22.20
C GLY A 247 25.23 11.14 20.96
N ARG A 248 24.88 10.27 20.01
CA ARG A 248 25.65 9.99 18.78
C ARG A 248 25.07 10.63 17.52
N ALA A 249 24.09 11.52 17.65
CA ALA A 249 23.55 12.29 16.54
C ALA A 249 24.66 13.03 15.78
N GLY A 250 24.64 12.94 14.44
CA GLY A 250 25.68 13.51 13.57
C GLY A 250 26.99 12.71 13.50
N GLN A 251 27.26 11.78 14.42
CA GLN A 251 28.46 10.92 14.41
C GLN A 251 28.24 9.65 13.58
N VAL A 252 27.02 9.14 13.54
CA VAL A 252 26.60 7.99 12.74
C VAL A 252 25.64 8.48 11.67
N GLN A 253 25.94 8.21 10.42
CA GLN A 253 25.15 8.64 9.29
C GLN A 253 23.94 7.71 9.12
N VAL A 254 22.76 8.26 8.85
CA VAL A 254 21.53 7.47 8.59
C VAL A 254 20.90 7.95 7.31
N VAL A 255 20.62 7.02 6.40
CA VAL A 255 19.76 7.29 5.25
C VAL A 255 18.50 6.47 5.39
N GLY A 256 17.37 7.18 5.54
CA GLY A 256 16.07 6.61 5.82
C GLY A 256 15.26 6.23 4.57
N ILE A 257 14.07 5.74 4.83
CA ILE A 257 13.00 5.56 3.86
C ILE A 257 11.76 6.33 4.35
N ASP A 258 11.01 6.87 3.41
CA ASP A 258 9.78 7.63 3.59
C ASP A 258 9.95 8.97 4.35
N ASP A 259 8.93 9.80 4.23
CA ASP A 259 8.90 11.19 4.70
C ASP A 259 7.91 11.41 5.85
N LEU A 260 7.73 10.38 6.69
CA LEU A 260 6.89 10.51 7.86
C LEU A 260 7.25 11.75 8.70
N PRO A 261 6.29 12.41 9.35
CA PRO A 261 6.54 13.69 10.04
C PRO A 261 7.73 13.68 11.00
N GLU A 262 7.92 12.59 11.75
CA GLU A 262 9.05 12.43 12.68
C GLU A 262 10.38 12.24 11.93
N MET A 263 10.39 11.49 10.81
CA MET A 263 11.57 11.37 9.95
C MET A 263 12.04 12.74 9.48
N MET A 264 11.11 13.58 9.00
CA MET A 264 11.41 14.93 8.55
C MET A 264 11.90 15.84 9.69
N GLN A 265 11.42 15.63 10.93
CA GLN A 265 11.97 16.31 12.11
C GLN A 265 13.41 15.89 12.40
N LEU A 266 13.71 14.58 12.34
CA LEU A 266 15.07 14.06 12.54
C LEU A 266 16.05 14.56 11.47
N ILE A 267 15.61 14.69 10.21
CA ILE A 267 16.41 15.27 9.12
C ILE A 267 16.69 16.75 9.41
N ARG A 268 15.67 17.55 9.74
CA ARG A 268 15.86 18.97 10.08
C ARG A 268 16.76 19.18 11.29
N ALA A 269 16.73 18.27 12.26
CA ALA A 269 17.60 18.29 13.43
C ALA A 269 19.03 17.78 13.15
N GLY A 270 19.33 17.32 11.94
CA GLY A 270 20.65 16.77 11.58
C GLY A 270 20.98 15.42 12.22
N VAL A 271 19.97 14.70 12.74
CA VAL A 271 20.09 13.35 13.30
C VAL A 271 20.13 12.31 12.20
N VAL A 272 19.29 12.46 11.17
CA VAL A 272 19.24 11.67 9.96
C VAL A 272 19.71 12.53 8.78
N ASP A 273 20.53 11.97 7.88
CA ASP A 273 21.09 12.70 6.75
C ASP A 273 20.02 13.02 5.70
N SER A 274 19.30 12.00 5.28
CA SER A 274 18.32 12.11 4.20
C SER A 274 17.40 10.88 4.18
N THR A 275 16.35 10.94 3.35
CA THR A 275 15.44 9.84 3.12
C THR A 275 15.12 9.67 1.63
N SER A 276 14.80 8.46 1.21
CA SER A 276 14.23 8.15 -0.10
C SER A 276 12.75 7.79 0.08
N ALA A 277 11.87 8.78 -0.15
CA ALA A 277 10.45 8.66 0.13
C ALA A 277 9.69 8.01 -1.03
N THR A 278 8.70 7.19 -0.69
CA THR A 278 7.68 6.66 -1.58
C THR A 278 6.51 7.66 -1.71
N LYS A 279 5.45 7.29 -2.43
CA LYS A 279 4.25 8.10 -2.58
C LYS A 279 3.00 7.35 -2.13
N PRO A 280 2.81 7.15 -0.82
CA PRO A 280 1.74 6.31 -0.28
C PRO A 280 0.33 6.75 -0.72
N ARG A 281 0.05 8.05 -0.73
CA ARG A 281 -1.24 8.58 -1.23
C ARG A 281 -1.50 8.19 -2.68
N ALA A 282 -0.48 8.27 -3.55
CA ALA A 282 -0.61 7.85 -4.94
C ALA A 282 -0.81 6.33 -5.06
N GLN A 283 -0.12 5.53 -4.25
CA GLN A 283 -0.31 4.08 -4.23
C GLN A 283 -1.75 3.71 -3.87
N GLY A 284 -2.32 4.31 -2.82
CA GLY A 284 -3.71 4.10 -2.42
C GLY A 284 -4.70 4.52 -3.52
N TYR A 285 -4.50 5.72 -4.08
CA TYR A 285 -5.36 6.27 -5.12
C TYR A 285 -5.40 5.39 -6.37
N TRP A 286 -4.23 5.04 -6.92
CA TRP A 286 -4.14 4.22 -8.13
C TRP A 286 -4.59 2.78 -7.91
N SER A 287 -4.42 2.23 -6.70
CA SER A 287 -4.90 0.90 -6.36
C SER A 287 -6.42 0.81 -6.50
N ILE A 288 -7.16 1.75 -5.94
CA ILE A 288 -8.63 1.74 -6.02
C ILE A 288 -9.11 1.99 -7.45
N LEU A 289 -8.49 2.91 -8.19
CA LEU A 289 -8.85 3.15 -9.58
C LEU A 289 -8.63 1.92 -10.44
N ASN A 290 -7.50 1.25 -10.28
CA ASN A 290 -7.19 0.04 -11.05
C ASN A 290 -8.14 -1.11 -10.69
N LEU A 291 -8.47 -1.33 -9.40
CA LEU A 291 -9.46 -2.33 -8.97
C LEU A 291 -10.85 -2.05 -9.58
N TRP A 292 -11.26 -0.79 -9.58
CA TRP A 292 -12.52 -0.39 -10.21
C TRP A 292 -12.53 -0.67 -11.71
N GLN A 293 -11.45 -0.34 -12.42
CA GLN A 293 -11.29 -0.61 -13.85
C GLN A 293 -11.29 -2.11 -14.15
N GLN A 294 -10.61 -2.93 -13.35
CA GLN A 294 -10.66 -4.39 -13.47
C GLN A 294 -12.08 -4.93 -13.32
N GLY A 295 -12.88 -4.39 -12.40
CA GLY A 295 -14.30 -4.70 -12.22
C GLY A 295 -15.17 -4.32 -13.43
N LEU A 296 -14.68 -3.45 -14.31
CA LEU A 296 -15.29 -3.09 -15.60
C LEU A 296 -14.70 -3.87 -16.79
N SER A 297 -13.96 -4.95 -16.52
CA SER A 297 -13.27 -5.78 -17.53
C SER A 297 -12.22 -5.03 -18.36
N ALA A 298 -11.62 -3.98 -17.81
CA ALA A 298 -10.47 -3.31 -18.43
C ALA A 298 -9.24 -4.24 -18.45
N PRO A 299 -8.32 -4.06 -19.41
CA PRO A 299 -7.07 -4.81 -19.44
C PRO A 299 -6.28 -4.68 -18.14
N THR A 300 -5.65 -5.77 -17.69
CA THR A 300 -4.79 -5.75 -16.51
C THR A 300 -3.51 -4.99 -16.81
N ILE A 301 -3.16 -4.05 -15.93
CA ILE A 301 -1.88 -3.35 -15.94
C ILE A 301 -0.95 -4.13 -14.99
N GLU A 302 0.23 -4.53 -15.46
CA GLU A 302 1.18 -5.29 -14.63
C GLU A 302 1.79 -4.44 -13.52
N ARG A 303 2.13 -3.18 -13.84
CA ARG A 303 2.80 -2.28 -12.88
C ARG A 303 2.36 -0.82 -13.05
N ILE A 304 2.17 -0.15 -11.91
CA ILE A 304 2.05 1.31 -11.83
C ILE A 304 3.19 1.81 -10.94
N ASP A 305 4.18 2.49 -11.55
CA ASP A 305 5.28 3.11 -10.81
C ASP A 305 4.86 4.49 -10.31
N THR A 306 4.84 4.65 -8.98
CA THR A 306 4.51 5.94 -8.34
C THR A 306 5.73 6.84 -8.12
N GLY A 307 6.93 6.33 -8.41
CA GLY A 307 8.19 7.07 -8.30
C GLY A 307 8.73 7.22 -6.88
N ILE A 308 9.89 7.83 -6.77
CA ILE A 308 10.65 8.04 -5.54
C ILE A 308 10.98 9.53 -5.43
N VAL A 309 10.93 10.09 -4.21
CA VAL A 309 11.39 11.44 -3.88
C VAL A 309 12.57 11.33 -2.91
N VAL A 310 13.62 12.11 -3.12
CA VAL A 310 14.75 12.19 -2.19
C VAL A 310 14.62 13.48 -1.39
N GLU A 311 14.53 13.34 -0.07
CA GLU A 311 14.46 14.45 0.87
C GLU A 311 15.73 14.50 1.72
N GLY A 312 16.30 15.69 1.86
CA GLY A 312 17.47 15.94 2.67
C GLY A 312 17.35 17.25 3.42
N PRO A 313 18.37 17.66 4.20
CA PRO A 313 18.38 18.98 4.79
C PRO A 313 18.25 20.01 3.66
N ALA A 314 17.33 20.97 3.82
CA ALA A 314 17.25 22.10 2.91
C ALA A 314 18.66 22.68 2.75
N SER A 315 19.11 22.82 1.51
CA SER A 315 20.38 23.51 1.23
C SER A 315 20.38 24.80 2.02
N ARG A 316 21.28 24.92 3.01
CA ARG A 316 21.49 26.19 3.69
C ARG A 316 21.88 27.14 2.60
N GLY A 317 20.94 28.01 2.20
CA GLY A 317 21.19 29.05 1.25
C GLY A 317 22.47 29.78 1.70
N GLY A 318 23.48 29.73 0.84
CA GLY A 318 24.69 30.50 1.02
C GLY A 318 24.42 32.00 0.82
#